data_95b8c952db1baf3b896771a632c6c60f
#
_entry.id   95b8c952db1baf3b896771a632c6c60f
#
_cell.length_a   1.000
_cell.length_b   1.000
_cell.length_c   1.000
_cell.angle_alpha   90.00
_cell.angle_beta   90.00
_cell.angle_gamma   90.00
#
_symmetry.space_group_name_H-M   'P 1'
#
loop_
_entity.id
_entity.type
_entity.pdbx_description
1 polymer ?
#
loop_
_entity_poly.entity_id
_entity_poly.type
_entity_poly.pdbx_seq_one_letter_code
_entity_poly.pdbx_strand_id
1 'polypeptide(L)'
;WGYPTGMDRYLTIDDYVNGYVNNAVDNIREKAGLDKITLLGVCQGGTLSVMYAALHPEKVKNLITLVTPVNFDTNKGLLYIWARGLDIDRIVDYYGIVPGDLLNSGFLLTDPFRLMIDKYVGIFERIECNPNDTACSLRNEETVKNFLRMEKWIFDSPDQAGETFRQFMKDCYQKNLLIKNKMELNGKKVNLKKISMPLLNVMAEFDHLVPNDASVPLNDAVSSSDKETLIFPTGHIGIFVGSKSQKEVCPGIARWLKPRSLLDGTGNGKGKGKREVRKSQASEA
;
A
#
# COMPACT_ATOMS: atom_id res chain seq x y z
N TRP A 1 -1.06 13.72 4.57
CA TRP A 1 -2.20 14.57 4.21
C TRP A 1 -3.40 14.45 5.17
N GLY A 2 -3.46 13.50 6.02
CA GLY A 2 -4.53 13.33 7.00
C GLY A 2 -5.83 12.73 6.43
N TYR A 3 -6.90 12.74 7.23
CA TYR A 3 -8.23 12.26 6.83
C TYR A 3 -8.95 13.34 6.01
N PRO A 4 -9.69 12.96 4.95
CA PRO A 4 -10.47 13.93 4.18
C PRO A 4 -11.62 14.49 5.02
N THR A 5 -11.88 15.77 4.85
CA THR A 5 -13.02 16.50 5.41
C THR A 5 -14.08 16.76 4.36
N GLY A 6 -15.24 17.30 4.72
CA GLY A 6 -16.27 17.66 3.76
C GLY A 6 -15.78 18.61 2.65
N MET A 7 -14.71 19.39 2.90
CA MET A 7 -14.08 20.26 1.90
C MET A 7 -13.29 19.45 0.87
N ASP A 8 -12.79 18.26 1.24
CA ASP A 8 -11.93 17.42 0.40
C ASP A 8 -12.74 16.46 -0.49
N ARG A 9 -14.08 16.49 -0.42
CA ARG A 9 -14.95 15.55 -1.19
C ARG A 9 -14.71 15.56 -2.70
N TYR A 10 -14.19 16.67 -3.23
CA TYR A 10 -13.92 16.85 -4.65
C TYR A 10 -12.51 16.43 -5.09
N LEU A 11 -11.65 16.03 -4.16
CA LEU A 11 -10.33 15.53 -4.49
C LEU A 11 -10.44 14.27 -5.36
N THR A 12 -9.72 14.27 -6.47
CA THR A 12 -9.68 13.21 -7.46
C THR A 12 -8.42 12.35 -7.29
N ILE A 13 -8.30 11.27 -8.04
CA ILE A 13 -7.05 10.48 -8.09
C ILE A 13 -5.88 11.36 -8.57
N ASP A 14 -6.14 12.32 -9.47
CA ASP A 14 -5.11 13.25 -9.94
C ASP A 14 -4.52 14.08 -8.79
N ASP A 15 -5.36 14.61 -7.91
CA ASP A 15 -4.92 15.38 -6.75
C ASP A 15 -4.03 14.55 -5.81
N TYR A 16 -4.35 13.26 -5.62
CA TYR A 16 -3.50 12.38 -4.84
C TYR A 16 -2.21 12.03 -5.56
N VAL A 17 -2.24 11.67 -6.85
CA VAL A 17 -1.07 11.20 -7.60
C VAL A 17 -0.15 12.35 -7.98
N ASN A 18 -0.67 13.37 -8.67
CA ASN A 18 0.12 14.50 -9.17
C ASN A 18 0.26 15.63 -8.16
N GLY A 19 -0.61 15.70 -7.15
CA GLY A 19 -0.52 16.62 -6.03
C GLY A 19 0.27 16.02 -4.86
N TYR A 20 -0.39 15.27 -3.98
CA TYR A 20 0.20 14.84 -2.71
C TYR A 20 1.40 13.92 -2.87
N VAL A 21 1.29 12.86 -3.69
CA VAL A 21 2.41 11.92 -3.91
C VAL A 21 3.57 12.63 -4.60
N ASN A 22 3.31 13.42 -5.63
CA ASN A 22 4.35 14.15 -6.33
C ASN A 22 5.08 15.15 -5.42
N ASN A 23 4.34 15.91 -4.61
CA ASN A 23 4.93 16.85 -3.66
C ASN A 23 5.80 16.14 -2.62
N ALA A 24 5.34 14.99 -2.10
CA ALA A 24 6.11 14.18 -1.17
C ALA A 24 7.41 13.65 -1.82
N VAL A 25 7.31 13.12 -3.04
CA VAL A 25 8.46 12.65 -3.82
C VAL A 25 9.47 13.77 -4.06
N ASP A 26 9.02 14.94 -4.50
CA ASP A 26 9.90 16.08 -4.79
C ASP A 26 10.59 16.59 -3.51
N ASN A 27 9.87 16.68 -2.39
CA ASN A 27 10.46 17.03 -1.09
C ASN A 27 11.54 16.03 -0.64
N ILE A 28 11.29 14.73 -0.80
CA ILE A 28 12.27 13.70 -0.44
C ILE A 28 13.50 13.79 -1.34
N ARG A 29 13.31 13.95 -2.65
CA ARG A 29 14.40 14.09 -3.62
C ARG A 29 15.27 15.30 -3.31
N GLU A 30 14.65 16.44 -3.06
CA GLU A 30 15.35 17.68 -2.70
C GLU A 30 16.16 17.53 -1.40
N LYS A 31 15.52 17.03 -0.32
CA LYS A 31 16.19 16.84 0.97
C LYS A 31 17.31 15.81 0.93
N ALA A 32 17.16 14.79 0.09
CA ALA A 32 18.18 13.74 -0.07
C ALA A 32 19.26 14.10 -1.10
N GLY A 33 19.06 15.14 -1.92
CA GLY A 33 19.95 15.50 -3.02
C GLY A 33 19.98 14.41 -4.11
N LEU A 34 18.84 13.76 -4.37
CA LEU A 34 18.72 12.65 -5.31
C LEU A 34 17.76 12.97 -6.44
N ASP A 35 18.10 12.55 -7.66
CA ASP A 35 17.22 12.70 -8.82
C ASP A 35 16.04 11.74 -8.79
N LYS A 36 16.22 10.55 -8.24
CA LYS A 36 15.22 9.48 -8.18
C LYS A 36 15.17 8.82 -6.81
N ILE A 37 13.99 8.39 -6.42
CA ILE A 37 13.77 7.64 -5.17
C ILE A 37 13.12 6.29 -5.43
N THR A 38 13.23 5.37 -4.47
CA THR A 38 12.44 4.14 -4.47
C THR A 38 11.04 4.44 -3.95
N LEU A 39 10.04 3.98 -4.69
CA LEU A 39 8.64 4.09 -4.32
C LEU A 39 8.11 2.71 -3.93
N LEU A 40 7.50 2.62 -2.74
CA LEU A 40 6.83 1.42 -2.27
C LEU A 40 5.36 1.74 -2.00
N GLY A 41 4.46 0.99 -2.61
CA GLY A 41 3.03 1.14 -2.42
C GLY A 41 2.36 -0.16 -2.00
N VAL A 42 1.36 -0.05 -1.12
CA VAL A 42 0.60 -1.19 -0.58
C VAL A 42 -0.85 -1.09 -1.03
N CYS A 43 -1.43 -2.17 -1.53
CA CYS A 43 -2.84 -2.27 -1.91
C CYS A 43 -3.27 -1.10 -2.84
N GLN A 44 -4.28 -0.32 -2.48
CA GLN A 44 -4.71 0.88 -3.23
C GLN A 44 -3.55 1.89 -3.37
N GLY A 45 -2.73 2.08 -2.33
CA GLY A 45 -1.54 2.92 -2.40
C GLY A 45 -0.50 2.40 -3.40
N GLY A 46 -0.44 1.09 -3.61
CA GLY A 46 0.34 0.47 -4.68
C GLY A 46 -0.21 0.82 -6.07
N THR A 47 -1.53 0.79 -6.25
CA THR A 47 -2.17 1.19 -7.50
C THR A 47 -1.89 2.65 -7.84
N LEU A 48 -1.99 3.56 -6.84
CA LEU A 48 -1.61 4.98 -7.03
C LEU A 48 -0.12 5.14 -7.34
N SER A 49 0.74 4.34 -6.70
CA SER A 49 2.20 4.34 -6.97
C SER A 49 2.53 3.86 -8.39
N VAL A 50 1.80 2.88 -8.91
CA VAL A 50 1.90 2.42 -10.31
C VAL A 50 1.49 3.54 -11.28
N MET A 51 0.38 4.24 -10.98
CA MET A 51 -0.06 5.39 -11.79
C MET A 51 1.00 6.49 -11.77
N TYR A 52 1.53 6.82 -10.59
CA TYR A 52 2.59 7.82 -10.42
C TYR A 52 3.86 7.44 -11.20
N ALA A 53 4.34 6.21 -11.06
CA ALA A 53 5.54 5.74 -11.77
C ALA A 53 5.37 5.76 -13.29
N ALA A 54 4.15 5.53 -13.80
CA ALA A 54 3.85 5.64 -15.22
C ALA A 54 3.80 7.09 -15.73
N LEU A 55 3.43 8.05 -14.88
CA LEU A 55 3.36 9.47 -15.22
C LEU A 55 4.68 10.21 -15.00
N HIS A 56 5.49 9.79 -14.02
CA HIS A 56 6.74 10.41 -13.60
C HIS A 56 7.90 9.40 -13.52
N PRO A 57 8.19 8.64 -14.59
CA PRO A 57 9.23 7.60 -14.57
C PRO A 57 10.62 8.16 -14.32
N GLU A 58 10.84 9.44 -14.61
CA GLU A 58 12.10 10.14 -14.37
C GLU A 58 12.41 10.37 -12.89
N LYS A 59 11.41 10.28 -12.01
CA LYS A 59 11.55 10.50 -10.56
C LYS A 59 11.65 9.20 -9.75
N VAL A 60 11.37 8.05 -10.36
CA VAL A 60 11.32 6.75 -9.66
C VAL A 60 12.53 5.90 -10.02
N LYS A 61 13.34 5.54 -9.00
CA LYS A 61 14.51 4.66 -9.14
C LYS A 61 14.11 3.18 -9.19
N ASN A 62 13.26 2.76 -8.24
CA ASN A 62 12.71 1.42 -8.16
C ASN A 62 11.23 1.51 -7.77
N LEU A 63 10.41 0.61 -8.28
CA LEU A 63 9.01 0.46 -7.89
C LEU A 63 8.81 -0.86 -7.16
N ILE A 64 8.23 -0.79 -5.96
CA ILE A 64 7.86 -1.96 -5.16
C ILE A 64 6.35 -1.91 -4.92
N THR A 65 5.64 -2.97 -5.29
CA THR A 65 4.21 -3.11 -5.06
C THR A 65 3.93 -4.27 -4.11
N LEU A 66 3.13 -4.05 -3.08
CA LEU A 66 2.69 -5.08 -2.13
C LEU A 66 1.19 -5.26 -2.26
N VAL A 67 0.74 -6.49 -2.53
CA VAL A 67 -0.68 -6.87 -2.63
C VAL A 67 -1.50 -5.83 -3.41
N THR A 68 -0.99 -5.44 -4.57
CA THR A 68 -1.45 -4.29 -5.35
C THR A 68 -2.29 -4.74 -6.54
N PRO A 69 -3.57 -4.35 -6.63
CA PRO A 69 -4.39 -4.65 -7.80
C PRO A 69 -4.08 -3.68 -8.95
N VAL A 70 -3.92 -4.23 -10.15
CA VAL A 70 -3.77 -3.47 -11.40
C VAL A 70 -4.71 -3.98 -12.49
N ASN A 71 -5.08 -5.25 -12.43
CA ASN A 71 -6.14 -5.85 -13.23
C ASN A 71 -7.35 -6.10 -12.33
N PHE A 72 -8.43 -5.40 -12.58
CA PHE A 72 -9.65 -5.47 -11.77
C PHE A 72 -10.71 -6.38 -12.40
N ASP A 73 -10.42 -7.02 -13.53
CA ASP A 73 -11.31 -7.97 -14.20
C ASP A 73 -10.99 -9.40 -13.74
N THR A 74 -11.35 -9.70 -12.50
CA THR A 74 -11.24 -11.03 -11.90
C THR A 74 -12.55 -11.46 -11.24
N ASN A 75 -12.80 -12.76 -11.18
CA ASN A 75 -13.94 -13.36 -10.49
C ASN A 75 -13.53 -14.06 -9.18
N LYS A 76 -12.27 -13.96 -8.78
CA LYS A 76 -11.73 -14.68 -7.61
C LYS A 76 -11.93 -13.94 -6.27
N GLY A 77 -12.38 -12.69 -6.28
CA GLY A 77 -12.65 -11.93 -5.08
C GLY A 77 -14.05 -11.34 -5.08
N LEU A 78 -14.81 -11.50 -3.99
CA LEU A 78 -16.17 -10.95 -3.87
C LEU A 78 -16.20 -9.44 -4.07
N LEU A 79 -15.18 -8.72 -3.61
CA LEU A 79 -15.07 -7.28 -3.79
C LEU A 79 -15.13 -6.87 -5.27
N TYR A 80 -14.47 -7.63 -6.16
CA TYR A 80 -14.46 -7.36 -7.61
C TYR A 80 -15.82 -7.65 -8.25
N ILE A 81 -16.50 -8.70 -7.78
CA ILE A 81 -17.83 -9.08 -8.26
C ILE A 81 -18.86 -8.01 -7.86
N TRP A 82 -18.87 -7.61 -6.58
CA TRP A 82 -19.80 -6.60 -6.07
C TRP A 82 -19.58 -5.23 -6.70
N ALA A 83 -18.32 -4.81 -6.82
CA ALA A 83 -17.97 -3.50 -7.38
C ALA A 83 -18.55 -3.25 -8.77
N ARG A 84 -18.72 -4.31 -9.58
CA ARG A 84 -19.31 -4.20 -10.92
C ARG A 84 -20.79 -3.82 -10.90
N GLY A 85 -21.53 -4.23 -9.86
CA GLY A 85 -22.97 -3.99 -9.72
C GLY A 85 -23.35 -2.79 -8.85
N LEU A 86 -22.37 -2.14 -8.17
CA LEU A 86 -22.64 -1.02 -7.29
C LEU A 86 -22.94 0.26 -8.08
N ASP A 87 -23.98 0.98 -7.65
CA ASP A 87 -24.25 2.35 -8.10
C ASP A 87 -23.32 3.32 -7.34
N ILE A 88 -22.15 3.53 -7.90
CA ILE A 88 -21.11 4.35 -7.27
C ILE A 88 -21.53 5.82 -7.22
N ASP A 89 -22.24 6.31 -8.23
CA ASP A 89 -22.70 7.70 -8.27
C ASP A 89 -23.63 7.96 -7.07
N ARG A 90 -24.59 7.08 -6.85
CA ARG A 90 -25.53 7.20 -5.73
C ARG A 90 -24.84 7.15 -4.37
N ILE A 91 -23.81 6.29 -4.21
CA ILE A 91 -23.05 6.21 -2.96
C ILE A 91 -22.33 7.54 -2.70
N VAL A 92 -21.62 8.07 -3.70
CA VAL A 92 -20.84 9.30 -3.54
C VAL A 92 -21.74 10.53 -3.40
N ASP A 93 -22.83 10.59 -4.14
CA ASP A 93 -23.80 11.71 -4.05
C ASP A 93 -24.46 11.76 -2.67
N TYR A 94 -24.67 10.60 -2.04
CA TYR A 94 -25.24 10.53 -0.69
C TYR A 94 -24.24 10.91 0.41
N TYR A 95 -23.03 10.36 0.36
CA TYR A 95 -22.04 10.53 1.44
C TYR A 95 -21.15 11.76 1.27
N GLY A 96 -20.81 12.13 0.05
CA GLY A 96 -19.80 13.15 -0.25
C GLY A 96 -18.38 12.70 0.12
N ILE A 97 -18.16 12.33 1.37
CA ILE A 97 -17.00 11.59 1.88
C ILE A 97 -17.46 10.17 2.17
N VAL A 98 -16.82 9.17 1.58
CA VAL A 98 -17.18 7.76 1.78
C VAL A 98 -16.57 7.27 3.10
N PRO A 99 -17.41 6.89 4.10
CA PRO A 99 -16.92 6.53 5.41
C PRO A 99 -16.02 5.28 5.38
N GLY A 100 -14.92 5.32 6.12
CA GLY A 100 -14.04 4.17 6.33
C GLY A 100 -14.75 2.97 6.94
N ASP A 101 -15.73 3.20 7.82
CA ASP A 101 -16.56 2.14 8.42
C ASP A 101 -17.43 1.41 7.38
N LEU A 102 -17.94 2.12 6.37
CA LEU A 102 -18.65 1.50 5.25
C LEU A 102 -17.72 0.59 4.45
N LEU A 103 -16.50 1.06 4.17
CA LEU A 103 -15.49 0.26 3.46
C LEU A 103 -15.07 -0.96 4.28
N ASN A 104 -14.83 -0.79 5.57
CA ASN A 104 -14.54 -1.89 6.49
C ASN A 104 -15.64 -2.95 6.52
N SER A 105 -16.90 -2.51 6.59
CA SER A 105 -18.05 -3.42 6.55
C SER A 105 -18.05 -4.23 5.24
N GLY A 106 -17.75 -3.58 4.10
CA GLY A 106 -17.58 -4.27 2.82
C GLY A 106 -16.47 -5.30 2.85
N PHE A 107 -15.30 -4.97 3.42
CA PHE A 107 -14.17 -5.90 3.53
C PHE A 107 -14.48 -7.09 4.44
N LEU A 108 -15.12 -6.88 5.58
CA LEU A 108 -15.53 -7.95 6.49
C LEU A 108 -16.53 -8.92 5.84
N LEU A 109 -17.43 -8.40 5.01
CA LEU A 109 -18.42 -9.21 4.29
C LEU A 109 -17.82 -10.07 3.15
N THR A 110 -16.56 -9.86 2.77
CA THR A 110 -15.89 -10.73 1.78
C THR A 110 -15.62 -12.13 2.30
N ASP A 111 -15.44 -12.29 3.62
CA ASP A 111 -15.25 -13.60 4.29
C ASP A 111 -15.72 -13.49 5.76
N PRO A 112 -17.04 -13.36 6.01
CA PRO A 112 -17.56 -13.00 7.32
C PRO A 112 -17.27 -14.04 8.38
N PHE A 113 -17.35 -15.33 8.06
CA PHE A 113 -17.07 -16.37 9.04
C PHE A 113 -15.61 -16.33 9.52
N ARG A 114 -14.65 -16.27 8.60
CA ARG A 114 -13.23 -16.20 8.95
C ARG A 114 -12.84 -14.89 9.62
N LEU A 115 -13.35 -13.76 9.14
CA LEU A 115 -12.95 -12.42 9.60
C LEU A 115 -13.69 -11.97 10.85
N MET A 116 -14.91 -12.50 11.11
CA MET A 116 -15.77 -12.07 12.22
C MET A 116 -15.96 -13.15 13.29
N ILE A 117 -15.79 -14.45 12.98
CA ILE A 117 -16.00 -15.54 13.93
C ILE A 117 -14.69 -16.27 14.21
N ASP A 118 -14.11 -16.94 13.21
CA ASP A 118 -12.94 -17.80 13.42
C ASP A 118 -11.74 -17.04 13.96
N LYS A 119 -11.59 -15.78 13.56
CA LYS A 119 -10.54 -14.90 14.06
C LYS A 119 -10.62 -14.72 15.59
N TYR A 120 -11.83 -14.50 16.12
CA TYR A 120 -12.02 -14.31 17.56
C TYR A 120 -12.00 -15.64 18.32
N VAL A 121 -12.58 -16.70 17.78
CA VAL A 121 -12.45 -18.04 18.35
C VAL A 121 -10.96 -18.44 18.42
N GLY A 122 -10.23 -18.26 17.34
CA GLY A 122 -8.81 -18.58 17.29
C GLY A 122 -7.90 -17.78 18.24
N ILE A 123 -8.30 -16.59 18.70
CA ILE A 123 -7.54 -15.90 19.76
C ILE A 123 -7.81 -16.55 21.12
N PHE A 124 -9.05 -16.92 21.43
CA PHE A 124 -9.38 -17.60 22.67
C PHE A 124 -8.65 -18.96 22.78
N GLU A 125 -8.62 -19.76 21.71
CA GLU A 125 -7.89 -21.03 21.68
C GLU A 125 -6.37 -20.86 21.92
N ARG A 126 -5.78 -19.76 21.46
CA ARG A 126 -4.35 -19.47 21.65
C ARG A 126 -3.98 -19.03 23.06
N ILE A 127 -4.93 -18.47 23.81
CA ILE A 127 -4.71 -17.98 25.17
C ILE A 127 -5.09 -18.99 26.25
N GLU A 128 -5.60 -20.17 25.86
CA GLU A 128 -5.80 -21.25 26.81
C GLU A 128 -4.45 -21.76 27.34
N CYS A 129 -4.22 -21.50 28.62
CA CYS A 129 -3.01 -21.85 29.32
C CYS A 129 -3.31 -22.61 30.62
N ASN A 130 -2.37 -23.47 30.99
CA ASN A 130 -2.31 -23.90 32.37
C ASN A 130 -2.08 -22.70 33.28
N PRO A 131 -2.96 -22.40 34.25
CA PRO A 131 -2.86 -21.23 35.13
C PRO A 131 -1.53 -21.14 35.91
N ASN A 132 -0.81 -22.24 36.03
CA ASN A 132 0.47 -22.35 36.75
C ASN A 132 1.70 -22.14 35.85
N ASP A 133 1.52 -21.93 34.55
CA ASP A 133 2.62 -21.66 33.61
C ASP A 133 2.81 -20.15 33.38
N THR A 134 3.72 -19.54 34.15
CA THR A 134 4.04 -18.11 34.05
C THR A 134 4.58 -17.73 32.65
N ALA A 135 5.32 -18.61 31.99
CA ALA A 135 5.84 -18.33 30.65
C ALA A 135 4.71 -18.33 29.60
N CYS A 136 3.69 -19.16 29.77
CA CYS A 136 2.49 -19.16 28.97
C CYS A 136 1.66 -17.89 29.20
N SER A 137 1.49 -17.45 30.45
CA SER A 137 0.78 -16.23 30.79
C SER A 137 1.39 -14.98 30.11
N LEU A 138 2.72 -14.85 30.14
CA LEU A 138 3.42 -13.74 29.49
C LEU A 138 3.28 -13.77 27.96
N ARG A 139 3.37 -14.96 27.34
CA ARG A 139 3.12 -15.12 25.89
C ARG A 139 1.70 -14.75 25.51
N ASN A 140 0.73 -15.08 26.37
CA ASN A 140 -0.67 -14.72 26.13
C ASN A 140 -0.91 -13.23 26.19
N GLU A 141 -0.32 -12.54 27.15
CA GLU A 141 -0.44 -11.09 27.25
C GLU A 141 0.07 -10.39 25.97
N GLU A 142 1.23 -10.82 25.45
CA GLU A 142 1.76 -10.27 24.20
C GLU A 142 0.90 -10.66 22.99
N THR A 143 0.37 -11.87 22.95
CA THR A 143 -0.54 -12.34 21.89
C THR A 143 -1.82 -11.51 21.87
N VAL A 144 -2.43 -11.28 23.03
CA VAL A 144 -3.64 -10.45 23.16
C VAL A 144 -3.34 -8.99 22.80
N LYS A 145 -2.23 -8.42 23.28
CA LYS A 145 -1.82 -7.04 22.92
C LYS A 145 -1.65 -6.86 21.41
N ASN A 146 -0.98 -7.82 20.76
CA ASN A 146 -0.77 -7.74 19.31
C ASN A 146 -2.08 -7.92 18.53
N PHE A 147 -2.97 -8.79 19.00
CA PHE A 147 -4.31 -8.94 18.43
C PHE A 147 -5.09 -7.63 18.55
N LEU A 148 -5.16 -7.02 19.73
CA LEU A 148 -5.88 -5.76 19.95
C LEU A 148 -5.29 -4.58 19.18
N ARG A 149 -3.96 -4.50 19.04
CA ARG A 149 -3.30 -3.48 18.20
C ARG A 149 -3.69 -3.64 16.73
N MET A 150 -3.74 -4.88 16.24
CA MET A 150 -4.16 -5.17 14.88
C MET A 150 -5.64 -4.85 14.66
N GLU A 151 -6.51 -5.23 15.60
CA GLU A 151 -7.94 -4.89 15.53
C GLU A 151 -8.14 -3.37 15.49
N LYS A 152 -7.51 -2.65 16.41
CA LYS A 152 -7.56 -1.19 16.41
C LYS A 152 -7.15 -0.60 15.07
N TRP A 153 -6.06 -1.10 14.48
CA TRP A 153 -5.58 -0.61 13.19
C TRP A 153 -6.55 -0.95 12.03
N ILE A 154 -7.13 -2.16 12.02
CA ILE A 154 -8.11 -2.57 11.00
C ILE A 154 -9.36 -1.68 11.06
N PHE A 155 -9.85 -1.37 12.28
CA PHE A 155 -11.04 -0.55 12.48
C PHE A 155 -10.77 0.96 12.45
N ASP A 156 -9.53 1.38 12.28
CA ASP A 156 -9.14 2.78 12.07
C ASP A 156 -8.95 3.08 10.56
N SER A 157 -9.90 2.63 9.75
CA SER A 157 -9.85 2.86 8.30
C SER A 157 -10.17 4.31 7.96
N PRO A 158 -9.35 4.98 7.15
CA PRO A 158 -9.61 6.36 6.76
C PRO A 158 -10.82 6.45 5.82
N ASP A 159 -11.57 7.52 5.97
CA ASP A 159 -12.56 7.93 4.99
C ASP A 159 -11.90 8.20 3.64
N GLN A 160 -12.68 8.12 2.56
CA GLN A 160 -12.19 8.45 1.23
C GLN A 160 -12.94 9.65 0.63
N ALA A 161 -12.20 10.55 -0.02
CA ALA A 161 -12.77 11.64 -0.79
C ALA A 161 -13.71 11.08 -1.86
N GLY A 162 -14.91 11.63 -1.97
CA GLY A 162 -15.97 11.07 -2.81
C GLY A 162 -15.58 10.93 -4.27
N GLU A 163 -14.98 11.96 -4.87
CA GLU A 163 -14.59 11.89 -6.28
C GLU A 163 -13.40 10.94 -6.52
N THR A 164 -12.47 10.80 -5.56
CA THR A 164 -11.42 9.78 -5.64
C THR A 164 -12.02 8.37 -5.61
N PHE A 165 -12.96 8.12 -4.68
CA PHE A 165 -13.66 6.84 -4.61
C PHE A 165 -14.45 6.57 -5.88
N ARG A 166 -15.23 7.57 -6.36
CA ARG A 166 -15.99 7.48 -7.61
C ARG A 166 -15.10 7.09 -8.77
N GLN A 167 -14.02 7.81 -8.98
CA GLN A 167 -13.09 7.57 -10.07
C GLN A 167 -12.40 6.21 -9.94
N PHE A 168 -11.93 5.85 -8.76
CA PHE A 168 -11.26 4.56 -8.51
C PHE A 168 -12.19 3.39 -8.78
N MET A 169 -13.41 3.43 -8.27
CA MET A 169 -14.40 2.37 -8.47
C MET A 169 -14.84 2.26 -9.94
N LYS A 170 -15.17 3.38 -10.60
CA LYS A 170 -15.63 3.35 -11.99
C LYS A 170 -14.52 3.02 -12.96
N ASP A 171 -13.33 3.63 -12.83
CA ASP A 171 -12.29 3.49 -13.83
C ASP A 171 -11.42 2.25 -13.62
N CYS A 172 -11.16 1.86 -12.35
CA CYS A 172 -10.42 0.64 -12.06
C CYS A 172 -11.36 -0.57 -11.99
N TYR A 173 -12.30 -0.62 -11.03
CA TYR A 173 -13.12 -1.82 -10.80
C TYR A 173 -14.13 -2.09 -11.91
N GLN A 174 -14.88 -1.09 -12.38
CA GLN A 174 -15.95 -1.32 -13.36
C GLN A 174 -15.45 -1.37 -14.80
N LYS A 175 -14.54 -0.46 -15.18
CA LYS A 175 -14.06 -0.35 -16.57
C LYS A 175 -12.68 -1.01 -16.79
N ASN A 176 -11.93 -1.28 -15.72
CA ASN A 176 -10.57 -1.86 -15.76
C ASN A 176 -9.63 -1.08 -16.68
N LEU A 177 -9.63 0.27 -16.58
CA LEU A 177 -8.90 1.13 -17.50
C LEU A 177 -7.39 1.10 -17.31
N LEU A 178 -6.90 0.85 -16.06
CA LEU A 178 -5.48 0.91 -15.75
C LEU A 178 -4.67 -0.11 -16.56
N ILE A 179 -5.00 -1.40 -16.46
CA ILE A 179 -4.29 -2.46 -17.17
C ILE A 179 -4.45 -2.36 -18.70
N LYS A 180 -5.57 -1.78 -19.15
CA LYS A 180 -5.84 -1.52 -20.57
C LYS A 180 -5.08 -0.32 -21.11
N ASN A 181 -4.31 0.41 -20.28
CA ASN A 181 -3.66 1.67 -20.64
C ASN A 181 -4.63 2.73 -21.21
N LYS A 182 -5.85 2.77 -20.67
CA LYS A 182 -6.90 3.71 -21.06
C LYS A 182 -7.25 4.71 -19.96
N MET A 183 -6.60 4.62 -18.80
CA MET A 183 -6.80 5.56 -17.70
C MET A 183 -6.09 6.87 -18.00
N GLU A 184 -6.74 7.98 -17.65
CA GLU A 184 -6.20 9.33 -17.80
C GLU A 184 -6.33 10.09 -16.49
N LEU A 185 -5.29 10.83 -16.11
CA LEU A 185 -5.27 11.76 -14.99
C LEU A 185 -4.88 13.14 -15.53
N ASN A 186 -5.76 14.12 -15.33
CA ASN A 186 -5.60 15.50 -15.85
C ASN A 186 -5.19 15.53 -17.33
N GLY A 187 -5.88 14.77 -18.18
CA GLY A 187 -5.60 14.68 -19.60
C GLY A 187 -4.31 13.95 -19.99
N LYS A 188 -3.56 13.42 -19.00
CA LYS A 188 -2.36 12.62 -19.26
C LYS A 188 -2.69 11.13 -19.16
N LYS A 189 -2.36 10.39 -20.20
CA LYS A 189 -2.57 8.93 -20.25
C LYS A 189 -1.61 8.20 -19.32
N VAL A 190 -2.14 7.39 -18.41
CA VAL A 190 -1.38 6.46 -17.58
C VAL A 190 -1.00 5.25 -18.43
N ASN A 191 0.22 5.26 -18.94
CA ASN A 191 0.73 4.19 -19.80
C ASN A 191 1.75 3.35 -19.04
N LEU A 192 1.38 2.13 -18.66
CA LEU A 192 2.21 1.21 -17.89
C LEU A 192 3.51 0.84 -18.60
N LYS A 193 3.57 0.93 -19.94
CA LYS A 193 4.81 0.75 -20.70
C LYS A 193 5.89 1.80 -20.41
N LYS A 194 5.56 2.90 -19.76
CA LYS A 194 6.55 3.89 -19.29
C LYS A 194 7.27 3.45 -18.00
N ILE A 195 6.77 2.43 -17.32
CA ILE A 195 7.43 1.84 -16.15
C ILE A 195 8.58 0.95 -16.66
N SER A 196 9.77 1.53 -16.72
CA SER A 196 11.01 0.87 -17.19
C SER A 196 12.03 0.63 -16.08
N MET A 197 11.81 1.23 -14.91
CA MET A 197 12.64 1.03 -13.73
C MET A 197 12.45 -0.38 -13.14
N PRO A 198 13.42 -0.87 -12.31
CA PRO A 198 13.27 -2.14 -11.62
C PRO A 198 11.95 -2.24 -10.85
N LEU A 199 11.25 -3.37 -11.01
CA LEU A 199 9.97 -3.66 -10.40
C LEU A 199 10.05 -4.89 -9.50
N LEU A 200 9.65 -4.74 -8.24
CA LEU A 200 9.35 -5.83 -7.34
C LEU A 200 7.85 -5.91 -7.08
N ASN A 201 7.22 -7.01 -7.48
CA ASN A 201 5.81 -7.28 -7.23
C ASN A 201 5.66 -8.31 -6.12
N VAL A 202 5.22 -7.88 -4.94
CA VAL A 202 5.09 -8.73 -3.74
C VAL A 202 3.63 -9.06 -3.51
N MET A 203 3.34 -10.36 -3.40
CA MET A 203 1.98 -10.86 -3.26
C MET A 203 1.85 -11.79 -2.05
N ALA A 204 0.64 -11.90 -1.53
CA ALA A 204 0.25 -12.86 -0.51
C ALA A 204 -0.49 -14.04 -1.17
N GLU A 205 -0.08 -15.27 -0.84
CA GLU A 205 -0.64 -16.48 -1.45
C GLU A 205 -2.13 -16.65 -1.15
N PHE A 206 -2.54 -16.28 0.07
CA PHE A 206 -3.92 -16.46 0.57
C PHE A 206 -4.65 -15.12 0.68
N ASP A 207 -4.41 -14.21 -0.27
CA ASP A 207 -5.05 -12.90 -0.29
C ASP A 207 -6.50 -13.01 -0.78
N HIS A 208 -7.46 -12.72 0.08
CA HIS A 208 -8.87 -12.73 -0.23
C HIS A 208 -9.40 -11.37 -0.73
N LEU A 209 -8.64 -10.27 -0.47
CA LEU A 209 -9.00 -8.93 -0.92
C LEU A 209 -8.40 -8.61 -2.28
N VAL A 210 -7.15 -8.98 -2.51
CA VAL A 210 -6.45 -8.78 -3.78
C VAL A 210 -5.92 -10.12 -4.28
N PRO A 211 -6.75 -10.90 -4.99
CA PRO A 211 -6.31 -12.17 -5.56
C PRO A 211 -5.10 -11.95 -6.48
N ASN A 212 -4.19 -12.93 -6.52
CA ASN A 212 -2.92 -12.81 -7.23
C ASN A 212 -3.09 -12.50 -8.73
N ASP A 213 -4.18 -12.94 -9.37
CA ASP A 213 -4.50 -12.61 -10.76
C ASP A 213 -4.89 -11.13 -10.98
N ALA A 214 -5.16 -10.38 -9.91
CA ALA A 214 -5.28 -8.93 -9.98
C ALA A 214 -3.91 -8.22 -10.00
N SER A 215 -2.85 -8.84 -9.45
CA SER A 215 -1.51 -8.23 -9.29
C SER A 215 -0.50 -8.73 -10.34
N VAL A 216 -0.52 -10.03 -10.69
CA VAL A 216 0.42 -10.66 -11.63
C VAL A 216 0.51 -9.94 -12.98
N PRO A 217 -0.59 -9.49 -13.60
CA PRO A 217 -0.55 -8.84 -14.91
C PRO A 217 0.31 -7.56 -14.97
N LEU A 218 0.67 -6.96 -13.84
CA LEU A 218 1.57 -5.81 -13.80
C LEU A 218 2.92 -6.14 -14.47
N ASN A 219 3.46 -7.33 -14.22
CA ASN A 219 4.77 -7.73 -14.73
C ASN A 219 4.83 -7.75 -16.25
N ASP A 220 3.72 -8.11 -16.92
CA ASP A 220 3.63 -8.13 -18.38
C ASP A 220 3.24 -6.75 -18.96
N ALA A 221 2.55 -5.94 -18.16
CA ALA A 221 2.10 -4.64 -18.57
C ALA A 221 3.21 -3.59 -18.65
N VAL A 222 4.29 -3.74 -17.85
CA VAL A 222 5.41 -2.79 -17.80
C VAL A 222 6.50 -3.14 -18.82
N SER A 223 7.39 -2.16 -19.12
CA SER A 223 8.53 -2.35 -20.02
C SER A 223 9.84 -2.67 -19.28
N SER A 224 9.83 -2.68 -17.95
CA SER A 224 11.03 -3.02 -17.17
C SER A 224 11.64 -4.34 -17.60
N SER A 225 12.96 -4.39 -17.75
CA SER A 225 13.72 -5.63 -17.96
C SER A 225 14.15 -6.30 -16.65
N ASP A 226 14.12 -5.57 -15.53
CA ASP A 226 14.45 -6.05 -14.19
C ASP A 226 13.15 -6.16 -13.36
N LYS A 227 12.52 -7.33 -13.45
CA LYS A 227 11.25 -7.62 -12.79
C LYS A 227 11.36 -8.87 -11.93
N GLU A 228 10.93 -8.78 -10.70
CA GLU A 228 10.87 -9.92 -9.78
C GLU A 228 9.52 -10.01 -9.09
N THR A 229 9.07 -11.22 -8.82
CA THR A 229 7.86 -11.51 -8.07
C THR A 229 8.22 -12.31 -6.84
N LEU A 230 7.74 -11.84 -5.68
CA LEU A 230 7.82 -12.59 -4.42
C LEU A 230 6.41 -12.92 -3.95
N ILE A 231 6.17 -14.20 -3.65
CA ILE A 231 4.89 -14.67 -3.10
C ILE A 231 5.18 -15.27 -1.72
N PHE A 232 4.45 -14.81 -0.71
CA PHE A 232 4.59 -15.30 0.64
C PHE A 232 3.31 -16.00 1.11
N PRO A 233 3.41 -17.14 1.85
CA PRO A 233 2.26 -17.90 2.33
C PRO A 233 1.59 -17.18 3.52
N THR A 234 0.92 -16.08 3.23
CA THR A 234 0.19 -15.21 4.16
C THR A 234 -1.03 -14.59 3.50
N GLY A 235 -1.91 -13.94 4.27
CA GLY A 235 -3.05 -13.15 3.77
C GLY A 235 -2.71 -11.68 3.59
N HIS A 236 -3.71 -10.90 3.13
CA HIS A 236 -3.57 -9.48 2.79
C HIS A 236 -2.90 -8.64 3.88
N ILE A 237 -3.38 -8.74 5.10
CA ILE A 237 -2.84 -7.98 6.24
C ILE A 237 -1.49 -8.56 6.69
N GLY A 238 -1.35 -9.89 6.68
CA GLY A 238 -0.15 -10.60 7.13
C GLY A 238 1.11 -10.30 6.32
N ILE A 239 0.97 -9.73 5.10
CA ILE A 239 2.12 -9.37 4.26
C ILE A 239 2.95 -8.24 4.85
N PHE A 240 2.36 -7.34 5.62
CA PHE A 240 3.05 -6.19 6.20
C PHE A 240 2.96 -6.08 7.72
N VAL A 241 2.16 -6.93 8.39
CA VAL A 241 2.10 -7.02 9.85
C VAL A 241 2.38 -8.43 10.35
N GLY A 242 2.88 -8.53 11.57
CA GLY A 242 3.12 -9.81 12.24
C GLY A 242 4.51 -10.40 12.00
N SER A 243 4.73 -11.57 12.61
CA SER A 243 6.06 -12.21 12.66
C SER A 243 6.57 -12.67 11.30
N LYS A 244 5.70 -13.11 10.39
CA LYS A 244 6.07 -13.56 9.05
C LYS A 244 6.54 -12.36 8.20
N SER A 245 5.87 -11.23 8.29
CA SER A 245 6.31 -10.00 7.62
C SER A 245 7.72 -9.62 8.05
N GLN A 246 8.00 -9.61 9.35
CA GLN A 246 9.31 -9.25 9.89
C GLN A 246 10.40 -10.26 9.53
N LYS A 247 10.11 -11.55 9.52
CA LYS A 247 11.10 -12.62 9.32
C LYS A 247 11.39 -12.94 7.85
N GLU A 248 10.42 -12.75 6.96
CA GLU A 248 10.50 -13.20 5.57
C GLU A 248 10.27 -12.05 4.57
N VAL A 249 9.17 -11.30 4.68
CA VAL A 249 8.77 -10.29 3.69
C VAL A 249 9.74 -9.10 3.70
N CYS A 250 9.92 -8.46 4.85
CA CYS A 250 10.83 -7.32 4.96
C CYS A 250 12.28 -7.67 4.58
N PRO A 251 12.87 -8.80 5.04
CA PRO A 251 14.19 -9.23 4.57
C PRO A 251 14.23 -9.57 3.08
N GLY A 252 13.16 -10.13 2.51
CA GLY A 252 13.05 -10.39 1.07
C GLY A 252 13.11 -9.09 0.26
N ILE A 253 12.31 -8.11 0.62
CA ILE A 253 12.32 -6.77 0.01
C ILE A 253 13.69 -6.10 0.17
N ALA A 254 14.27 -6.14 1.37
CA ALA A 254 15.58 -5.53 1.64
C ALA A 254 16.70 -6.19 0.80
N ARG A 255 16.66 -7.49 0.63
CA ARG A 255 17.62 -8.25 -0.20
C ARG A 255 17.51 -7.84 -1.67
N TRP A 256 16.28 -7.71 -2.19
CA TRP A 256 16.05 -7.25 -3.55
C TRP A 256 16.50 -5.79 -3.76
N LEU A 257 16.23 -4.93 -2.77
CA LEU A 257 16.49 -3.49 -2.85
C LEU A 257 17.99 -3.16 -2.69
N LYS A 258 18.72 -3.90 -1.86
CA LYS A 258 20.12 -3.61 -1.50
C LYS A 258 21.04 -3.36 -2.72
N PRO A 259 21.12 -4.23 -3.74
CA PRO A 259 21.96 -3.98 -4.92
C PRO A 259 21.45 -2.82 -5.78
N ARG A 260 20.16 -2.49 -5.72
CA ARG A 260 19.51 -1.44 -6.50
C ARG A 260 19.48 -0.07 -5.82
N SER A 261 19.90 -0.02 -4.54
CA SER A 261 19.96 1.21 -3.73
C SER A 261 21.32 1.87 -3.71
N LEU A 262 22.37 1.17 -4.20
CA LEU A 262 23.70 1.75 -4.27
C LEU A 262 23.66 3.00 -5.14
N LEU A 263 24.22 4.09 -4.64
CA LEU A 263 24.47 5.29 -5.43
C LEU A 263 25.43 4.91 -6.54
N ASP A 264 25.07 5.18 -7.78
CA ASP A 264 26.01 5.04 -8.89
C ASP A 264 27.23 5.89 -8.57
N GLY A 265 28.37 5.23 -8.34
CA GLY A 265 29.61 5.87 -7.94
C GLY A 265 30.24 6.67 -9.09
N THR A 266 29.59 7.75 -9.53
CA THR A 266 30.19 8.81 -10.35
C THR A 266 29.41 10.11 -10.18
N GLY A 267 29.58 10.70 -9.01
CA GLY A 267 29.24 12.09 -8.77
C GLY A 267 30.42 12.75 -8.10
N ASN A 268 31.29 13.37 -8.88
CA ASN A 268 32.34 14.25 -8.39
C ASN A 268 31.70 15.45 -7.68
N GLY A 269 31.30 15.25 -6.43
CA GLY A 269 30.74 16.27 -5.56
C GLY A 269 31.80 16.74 -4.57
N LYS A 270 32.62 17.71 -4.95
CA LYS A 270 33.36 18.54 -4.00
C LYS A 270 32.35 19.24 -3.08
N GLY A 271 32.26 18.77 -1.86
CA GLY A 271 31.47 19.38 -0.80
C GLY A 271 32.04 19.00 0.55
N LYS A 272 33.24 19.53 0.89
CA LYS A 272 33.78 19.51 2.25
C LYS A 272 32.95 20.49 3.10
N GLY A 273 31.86 20.01 3.70
CA GLY A 273 31.20 20.68 4.82
C GLY A 273 31.62 19.99 6.13
N LYS A 274 32.58 20.55 6.82
CA LYS A 274 32.89 20.20 8.22
C LYS A 274 31.67 20.53 9.08
N ARG A 275 31.00 19.50 9.61
CA ARG A 275 30.09 19.66 10.74
C ARG A 275 30.91 19.88 12.00
N GLU A 276 31.00 21.12 12.47
CA GLU A 276 31.39 21.42 13.83
C GLU A 276 30.30 20.97 14.80
N VAL A 277 30.62 19.99 15.64
CA VAL A 277 29.81 19.60 16.79
C VAL A 277 30.00 20.66 17.87
N ARG A 278 29.01 21.55 18.03
CA ARG A 278 28.96 22.42 19.23
C ARG A 278 28.61 21.58 20.44
N LYS A 279 29.63 21.40 21.30
CA LYS A 279 29.44 20.94 22.69
C LYS A 279 28.76 22.08 23.47
N SER A 280 27.56 21.86 23.96
CA SER A 280 26.95 22.72 24.97
C SER A 280 27.64 22.48 26.31
N GLN A 281 28.34 23.46 26.82
CA GLN A 281 28.79 23.50 28.21
C GLN A 281 27.56 23.74 29.10
N ALA A 282 27.31 22.81 30.00
CA ALA A 282 26.47 23.05 31.16
C ALA A 282 27.29 23.84 32.16
N SER A 283 26.84 25.03 32.51
CA SER A 283 27.36 25.79 33.67
C SER A 283 26.46 25.50 34.87
N GLU A 284 27.12 25.03 35.93
CA GLU A 284 26.60 25.03 37.29
C GLU A 284 26.32 26.47 37.77
N ALA A 285 25.12 26.67 38.33
CA ALA A 285 24.85 27.49 39.50
C ALA A 285 23.43 27.19 40.00
#